data_8d9a6764933d3b5ec1f79d40ff2066c7
#
_entry.id   8d9a6764933d3b5ec1f79d40ff2066c7
#
_cell.length_a   1.000
_cell.length_b   1.000
_cell.length_c   1.000
_cell.angle_alpha   90.00
_cell.angle_beta   90.00
_cell.angle_gamma   90.00
#
_symmetry.space_group_name_H-M   'P 1'
#
loop_
_entity.id
_entity.type
_entity.pdbx_description
1 polymer ?
#
loop_
_entity_poly.entity_id
_entity_poly.type
_entity_poly.pdbx_seq_one_letter_code
_entity_poly.pdbx_strand_id
1 'polypeptide(L)'
;IYEYLNEIIRTYKEISKKKFIFDTKNFKNKLKITKSTEIIYALRNFVGNANKFSKNEVKIILISDKIYTEVIIKDDGPGFPKDLIEKFKLGEPYIRSANEKNISKYGLGLGTFIGKTLLEKNYASISFVNSEKDKGAEVKVKWSNKDLAKI
;
A
#
# COMPACT_ATOMS: atom_id res chain seq x y z
N ILE A 1 0.66 -10.75 8.72
CA ILE A 1 0.90 -9.82 7.59
C ILE A 1 1.71 -10.51 6.48
N TYR A 2 2.75 -11.24 6.83
CA TYR A 2 3.54 -11.99 5.83
C TYR A 2 2.66 -12.89 4.95
N GLU A 3 1.79 -13.68 5.56
CA GLU A 3 0.93 -14.61 4.85
C GLU A 3 -0.01 -13.89 3.87
N TYR A 4 -0.56 -12.74 4.27
CA TYR A 4 -1.43 -11.94 3.42
C TYR A 4 -0.68 -11.43 2.18
N LEU A 5 0.49 -10.85 2.40
CA LEU A 5 1.30 -10.33 1.29
C LEU A 5 1.78 -11.44 0.38
N ASN A 6 2.22 -12.55 0.94
CA ASN A 6 2.69 -13.69 0.16
C ASN A 6 1.60 -14.24 -0.77
N GLU A 7 0.38 -14.37 -0.28
CA GLU A 7 -0.77 -14.81 -1.08
C GLU A 7 -1.12 -13.80 -2.19
N ILE A 8 -1.19 -12.52 -1.85
CA ILE A 8 -1.48 -11.45 -2.81
C ILE A 8 -0.42 -11.42 -3.91
N ILE A 9 0.85 -11.42 -3.55
CA ILE A 9 1.96 -11.36 -4.49
C ILE A 9 1.98 -12.59 -5.40
N ARG A 10 1.74 -13.76 -4.85
CA ARG A 10 1.67 -15.00 -5.65
C ARG A 10 0.60 -14.91 -6.71
N THR A 11 -0.59 -14.38 -6.37
CA THR A 11 -1.66 -14.17 -7.32
C THR A 11 -1.24 -13.25 -8.46
N TYR A 12 -0.61 -12.11 -8.14
CA TYR A 12 -0.15 -11.17 -9.17
C TYR A 12 1.00 -11.71 -10.01
N LYS A 13 1.89 -12.52 -9.45
CA LYS A 13 2.94 -13.18 -10.23
C LYS A 13 2.37 -14.11 -11.31
N GLU A 14 1.21 -14.70 -11.06
CA GLU A 14 0.55 -15.59 -12.03
C GLU A 14 -0.17 -14.82 -13.15
N ILE A 15 -0.77 -13.68 -12.85
CA ILE A 15 -1.63 -12.95 -13.78
C ILE A 15 -1.00 -11.71 -14.40
N SER A 16 0.00 -11.12 -13.77
CA SER A 16 0.62 -9.87 -14.22
C SER A 16 1.84 -10.13 -15.10
N LYS A 17 2.03 -9.28 -16.12
CA LYS A 17 3.25 -9.26 -16.93
C LYS A 17 4.41 -8.52 -16.24
N LYS A 18 4.15 -7.84 -15.14
CA LYS A 18 5.14 -7.05 -14.40
C LYS A 18 5.89 -7.92 -13.41
N LYS A 19 7.10 -7.49 -13.08
CA LYS A 19 7.93 -8.18 -12.09
C LYS A 19 7.48 -7.79 -10.69
N PHE A 20 7.23 -8.79 -9.84
CA PHE A 20 6.91 -8.60 -8.42
C PHE A 20 8.06 -9.09 -7.56
N ILE A 21 8.56 -8.21 -6.69
CA ILE A 21 9.63 -8.52 -5.73
C ILE A 21 9.06 -8.42 -4.32
N PHE A 22 9.24 -9.47 -3.55
CA PHE A 22 8.89 -9.47 -2.12
C PHE A 22 10.17 -9.51 -1.30
N ASP A 23 10.50 -8.37 -0.67
CA ASP A 23 11.70 -8.22 0.15
C ASP A 23 11.35 -8.39 1.63
N THR A 24 11.83 -9.44 2.23
CA THR A 24 11.62 -9.77 3.65
C THR A 24 12.93 -9.85 4.45
N LYS A 25 14.01 -9.26 3.93
CA LYS A 25 15.33 -9.31 4.57
C LYS A 25 15.32 -8.78 6.00
N ASN A 26 14.52 -7.76 6.27
CA ASN A 26 14.40 -7.11 7.57
C ASN A 26 13.11 -7.49 8.31
N PHE A 27 12.49 -8.60 7.95
CA PHE A 27 11.35 -9.16 8.65
C PHE A 27 11.83 -10.07 9.78
N LYS A 28 12.11 -9.50 10.95
CA LYS A 28 12.74 -10.19 12.08
C LYS A 28 11.77 -10.67 13.15
N ASN A 29 10.61 -10.03 13.26
CA ASN A 29 9.60 -10.39 14.24
C ASN A 29 8.32 -10.88 13.56
N LYS A 30 8.05 -12.18 13.68
CA LYS A 30 6.87 -12.83 13.08
C LYS A 30 5.69 -12.79 14.04
N LEU A 31 5.04 -11.65 14.13
CA LEU A 31 3.85 -11.52 14.95
C LEU A 31 2.67 -12.26 14.30
N LYS A 32 2.03 -13.15 15.06
CA LYS A 32 0.80 -13.80 14.63
C LYS A 32 -0.39 -12.92 14.99
N ILE A 33 -1.27 -12.71 14.02
CA ILE A 33 -2.50 -11.97 14.20
C ILE A 33 -3.69 -12.83 13.76
N THR A 34 -4.86 -12.52 14.29
CA THR A 34 -6.11 -13.13 13.82
C THR A 34 -6.38 -12.66 12.38
N LYS A 35 -6.96 -13.53 11.58
CA LYS A 35 -7.26 -13.19 10.17
C LYS A 35 -8.17 -11.96 10.10
N SER A 36 -7.71 -10.94 9.38
CA SER A 36 -8.43 -9.70 9.12
C SER A 36 -8.72 -9.53 7.64
N THR A 37 -9.98 -9.68 7.25
CA THR A 37 -10.43 -9.47 5.87
C THR A 37 -10.29 -8.00 5.46
N GLU A 38 -10.41 -7.08 6.40
CA GLU A 38 -10.24 -5.64 6.17
C GLU A 38 -8.80 -5.30 5.78
N ILE A 39 -7.81 -5.83 6.50
CA ILE A 39 -6.41 -5.62 6.19
C ILE A 39 -6.05 -6.26 4.85
N ILE A 40 -6.51 -7.48 4.60
CA ILE A 40 -6.27 -8.18 3.33
C ILE A 40 -6.85 -7.37 2.17
N TYR A 41 -8.07 -6.90 2.29
CA TYR A 41 -8.72 -6.08 1.26
C TYR A 41 -7.93 -4.81 0.96
N ALA A 42 -7.54 -4.09 2.00
CA ALA A 42 -6.80 -2.84 1.87
C ALA A 42 -5.43 -3.05 1.20
N LEU A 43 -4.66 -4.04 1.66
CA LEU A 43 -3.35 -4.35 1.07
C LEU A 43 -3.50 -4.77 -0.39
N ARG A 44 -4.52 -5.57 -0.71
CA ARG A 44 -4.80 -5.99 -2.09
C ARG A 44 -5.11 -4.79 -2.98
N ASN A 45 -5.86 -3.81 -2.50
CA ASN A 45 -6.13 -2.58 -3.23
C ASN A 45 -4.85 -1.81 -3.57
N PHE A 46 -3.96 -1.64 -2.60
CA PHE A 46 -2.71 -0.89 -2.81
C PHE A 46 -1.75 -1.64 -3.72
N VAL A 47 -1.65 -2.96 -3.59
CA VAL A 47 -0.83 -3.78 -4.50
C VAL A 47 -1.42 -3.75 -5.92
N GLY A 48 -2.75 -3.79 -6.04
CA GLY A 48 -3.44 -3.67 -7.33
C GLY A 48 -3.19 -2.33 -8.01
N ASN A 49 -3.22 -1.24 -7.26
CA ASN A 49 -2.88 0.09 -7.78
C ASN A 49 -1.41 0.14 -8.25
N ALA A 50 -0.48 -0.38 -7.46
CA ALA A 50 0.91 -0.47 -7.86
C ALA A 50 1.10 -1.27 -9.15
N ASN A 51 0.41 -2.40 -9.29
CA ASN A 51 0.42 -3.19 -10.51
C ASN A 51 -0.11 -2.39 -11.71
N LYS A 52 -1.22 -1.68 -11.53
CA LYS A 52 -1.85 -0.90 -12.59
C LYS A 52 -0.96 0.23 -13.10
N PHE A 53 -0.30 0.96 -12.22
CA PHE A 53 0.45 2.17 -12.57
C PHE A 53 1.95 1.94 -12.79
N SER A 54 2.51 0.81 -12.37
CA SER A 54 3.90 0.49 -12.62
C SER A 54 4.19 0.36 -14.11
N LYS A 55 5.44 0.64 -14.48
CA LYS A 55 5.95 0.36 -15.83
C LYS A 55 6.32 -1.11 -15.95
N ASN A 56 7.23 -1.59 -15.12
CA ASN A 56 7.80 -2.92 -15.22
C ASN A 56 7.85 -3.69 -13.90
N GLU A 57 7.86 -2.99 -12.77
CA GLU A 57 8.16 -3.60 -11.47
C GLU A 57 7.32 -3.06 -10.32
N VAL A 58 6.88 -3.97 -9.46
CA VAL A 58 6.30 -3.68 -8.16
C VAL A 58 7.16 -4.34 -7.09
N LYS A 59 7.60 -3.56 -6.12
CA LYS A 59 8.38 -4.07 -4.98
C LYS A 59 7.60 -3.90 -3.70
N ILE A 60 7.44 -4.98 -2.96
CA ILE A 60 6.81 -4.98 -1.65
C ILE A 60 7.87 -5.34 -0.62
N ILE A 61 8.04 -4.47 0.38
CA ILE A 61 9.02 -4.63 1.44
C ILE A 61 8.27 -4.82 2.74
N LEU A 62 8.57 -5.90 3.45
CA LEU A 62 8.04 -6.15 4.78
C LEU A 62 9.18 -6.05 5.78
N ILE A 63 9.02 -5.14 6.73
CA ILE A 63 10.01 -4.87 7.78
C ILE A 63 9.33 -5.08 9.13
N SER A 64 10.00 -5.74 10.06
CA SER A 64 9.55 -5.79 11.43
C SER A 64 10.72 -5.91 12.40
N ASP A 65 10.58 -5.24 13.53
CA ASP A 65 11.44 -5.38 14.69
C ASP A 65 10.59 -5.68 15.94
N LYS A 66 11.13 -5.47 17.13
CA LYS A 66 10.38 -5.69 18.38
C LYS A 66 9.24 -4.69 18.59
N ILE A 67 9.29 -3.54 17.94
CA ILE A 67 8.38 -2.40 18.19
C ILE A 67 7.39 -2.22 17.07
N TYR A 68 7.83 -2.31 15.81
CA TYR A 68 7.02 -1.97 14.64
C TYR A 68 7.01 -3.07 13.59
N THR A 69 5.91 -3.08 12.82
CA THR A 69 5.78 -3.81 11.56
C THR A 69 5.39 -2.81 10.49
N GLU A 70 6.10 -2.81 9.37
CA GLU A 70 5.88 -1.87 8.26
C GLU A 70 5.83 -2.60 6.93
N VAL A 71 4.88 -2.21 6.09
CA VAL A 71 4.76 -2.65 4.70
C VAL A 71 4.99 -1.45 3.80
N ILE A 72 5.89 -1.58 2.85
CA ILE A 72 6.14 -0.56 1.82
C ILE A 72 5.82 -1.16 0.47
N ILE A 73 4.92 -0.53 -0.27
CA ILE A 73 4.52 -0.94 -1.61
C ILE A 73 5.03 0.12 -2.57
N LYS A 74 5.98 -0.25 -3.43
CA LYS A 74 6.65 0.64 -4.37
C LYS A 74 6.38 0.22 -5.80
N ASP A 75 6.18 1.17 -6.67
CA ASP A 75 6.16 0.94 -8.11
C ASP A 75 7.16 1.83 -8.84
N ASP A 76 7.42 1.53 -10.10
CA ASP A 76 8.30 2.29 -10.98
C ASP A 76 7.53 3.14 -12.00
N GLY A 77 6.29 3.47 -11.68
CA GLY A 77 5.43 4.30 -12.51
C GLY A 77 5.72 5.79 -12.38
N PRO A 78 4.79 6.64 -12.85
CA PRO A 78 4.97 8.10 -12.81
C PRO A 78 4.87 8.73 -11.41
N GLY A 79 4.49 7.95 -10.42
CA GLY A 79 4.22 8.44 -9.07
C GLY A 79 2.83 9.06 -8.93
N PHE A 80 2.49 9.45 -7.72
CA PHE A 80 1.25 10.19 -7.47
C PHE A 80 1.38 11.62 -8.01
N PRO A 81 0.32 12.20 -8.56
CA PRO A 81 0.30 13.62 -8.88
C PRO A 81 0.65 14.45 -7.65
N LYS A 82 1.56 15.42 -7.81
CA LYS A 82 2.03 16.26 -6.69
C LYS A 82 0.90 16.98 -5.98
N ASP A 83 -0.05 17.49 -6.73
CA ASP A 83 -1.22 18.17 -6.18
C ASP A 83 -2.10 17.25 -5.32
N LEU A 84 -2.19 15.97 -5.64
CA LEU A 84 -2.93 15.00 -4.83
C LEU A 84 -2.24 14.70 -3.49
N ILE A 85 -0.92 14.73 -3.46
CA ILE A 85 -0.15 14.54 -2.22
C ILE A 85 -0.18 15.81 -1.36
N GLU A 86 0.12 16.97 -1.97
CA GLU A 86 0.32 18.22 -1.25
C GLU A 86 -0.98 18.91 -0.86
N LYS A 87 -1.96 18.96 -1.78
CA LYS A 87 -3.21 19.73 -1.60
C LYS A 87 -4.37 18.90 -1.07
N PHE A 88 -4.48 17.66 -1.47
CA PHE A 88 -5.70 16.88 -1.28
C PHE A 88 -5.55 15.66 -0.36
N LYS A 89 -4.43 15.41 0.23
CA LYS A 89 -4.25 14.25 1.12
C LYS A 89 -4.90 12.98 0.57
N LEU A 90 -4.19 12.19 -0.20
CA LEU A 90 -4.69 10.94 -0.77
C LEU A 90 -5.45 10.10 0.28
N GLY A 91 -6.57 9.52 -0.14
CA GLY A 91 -7.45 8.77 0.74
C GLY A 91 -8.59 9.57 1.35
N GLU A 92 -8.67 10.89 1.10
CA GLU A 92 -9.80 11.72 1.52
C GLU A 92 -10.91 11.68 0.48
N PRO A 93 -12.20 11.62 0.90
CA PRO A 93 -13.32 11.53 -0.05
C PRO A 93 -13.55 12.81 -0.87
N TYR A 94 -13.06 13.96 -0.40
CA TYR A 94 -13.25 15.26 -1.05
C TYR A 94 -12.41 15.46 -2.31
N ILE A 95 -11.43 14.60 -2.56
CA ILE A 95 -10.57 14.68 -3.74
C ILE A 95 -11.37 14.75 -5.03
N ARG A 96 -12.58 14.18 -5.04
CA ARG A 96 -13.46 14.11 -6.20
C ARG A 96 -13.95 15.45 -6.73
N SER A 97 -14.14 16.46 -5.88
CA SER A 97 -14.80 17.71 -6.29
C SER A 97 -13.91 18.65 -7.09
N ALA A 98 -12.61 18.68 -6.81
CA ALA A 98 -11.69 19.64 -7.41
C ALA A 98 -10.96 19.13 -8.67
N ASN A 99 -10.64 17.82 -8.73
CA ASN A 99 -9.85 17.21 -9.79
C ASN A 99 -10.40 15.85 -10.23
N GLU A 100 -11.73 15.75 -10.38
CA GLU A 100 -12.40 14.51 -10.70
C GLU A 100 -11.84 13.81 -11.95
N LYS A 101 -11.52 14.57 -13.00
CA LYS A 101 -10.92 14.05 -14.22
C LYS A 101 -9.53 13.43 -13.99
N ASN A 102 -8.71 14.05 -13.13
CA ASN A 102 -7.37 13.55 -12.81
C ASN A 102 -7.44 12.30 -11.94
N ILE A 103 -8.36 12.28 -10.98
CA ILE A 103 -8.56 11.14 -10.09
C ILE A 103 -9.05 9.94 -10.88
N SER A 104 -10.04 10.08 -11.74
CA SER A 104 -10.56 8.98 -12.57
C SER A 104 -9.51 8.48 -13.55
N LYS A 105 -8.69 9.38 -14.13
CA LYS A 105 -7.57 9.04 -15.01
C LYS A 105 -6.55 8.16 -14.32
N TYR A 106 -6.25 8.42 -13.04
CA TYR A 106 -5.28 7.65 -12.29
C TYR A 106 -5.88 6.46 -11.55
N GLY A 107 -7.22 6.29 -11.59
CA GLY A 107 -7.89 5.22 -10.86
C GLY A 107 -7.75 5.35 -9.35
N LEU A 108 -7.36 6.53 -8.85
CA LEU A 108 -7.27 6.85 -7.43
C LEU A 108 -8.60 7.43 -6.98
N GLY A 109 -9.16 6.97 -5.92
CA GLY A 109 -10.43 7.48 -5.44
C GLY A 109 -11.00 6.64 -4.34
N LEU A 110 -12.15 6.01 -4.60
CA LEU A 110 -12.88 5.28 -3.58
C LEU A 110 -12.07 4.10 -2.99
N GLY A 111 -11.35 3.34 -3.83
CA GLY A 111 -10.54 2.22 -3.38
C GLY A 111 -9.42 2.65 -2.44
N THR A 112 -8.71 3.73 -2.77
CA THR A 112 -7.66 4.30 -1.91
C THR A 112 -8.23 4.81 -0.59
N PHE A 113 -9.36 5.51 -0.65
CA PHE A 113 -10.07 5.99 0.54
C PHE A 113 -10.51 4.84 1.45
N ILE A 114 -11.16 3.83 0.89
CA ILE A 114 -11.61 2.66 1.66
C ILE A 114 -10.42 1.92 2.27
N GLY A 115 -9.38 1.68 1.49
CA GLY A 115 -8.17 1.00 1.96
C GLY A 115 -7.51 1.73 3.12
N LYS A 116 -7.33 3.06 3.00
CA LYS A 116 -6.79 3.90 4.07
C LYS A 116 -7.66 3.81 5.32
N THR A 117 -8.98 3.97 5.18
CA THR A 117 -9.93 3.93 6.30
C THR A 117 -9.89 2.58 7.02
N LEU A 118 -9.86 1.47 6.28
CA LEU A 118 -9.82 0.14 6.87
C LEU A 118 -8.52 -0.11 7.64
N LEU A 119 -7.39 0.35 7.09
CA LEU A 119 -6.11 0.19 7.77
C LEU A 119 -6.01 1.06 9.02
N GLU A 120 -6.48 2.30 8.96
CA GLU A 120 -6.52 3.19 10.14
C GLU A 120 -7.45 2.64 11.23
N LYS A 121 -8.60 2.10 10.84
CA LYS A 121 -9.51 1.38 11.76
C LYS A 121 -8.81 0.21 12.44
N ASN A 122 -7.89 -0.43 11.75
CA ASN A 122 -7.08 -1.54 12.26
C ASN A 122 -5.70 -1.07 12.76
N TYR A 123 -5.65 0.13 13.33
CA TYR A 123 -4.51 0.71 14.06
C TYR A 123 -3.27 1.01 13.22
N ALA A 124 -3.33 1.00 11.91
CA ALA A 124 -2.22 1.37 11.05
C ALA A 124 -2.13 2.88 10.86
N SER A 125 -0.93 3.37 10.63
CA SER A 125 -0.69 4.66 10.00
C SER A 125 -0.32 4.45 8.55
N ILE A 126 -0.78 5.36 7.66
CA ILE A 126 -0.52 5.25 6.22
C ILE A 126 0.06 6.56 5.73
N SER A 127 1.07 6.46 4.87
CA SER A 127 1.60 7.60 4.13
C SER A 127 1.76 7.29 2.66
N PHE A 128 1.55 8.31 1.83
CA PHE A 128 1.71 8.25 0.38
C PHE A 128 2.81 9.22 -0.01
N VAL A 129 3.86 8.72 -0.64
CA VAL A 129 4.99 9.53 -1.08
C VAL A 129 5.42 9.13 -2.47
N ASN A 130 6.11 10.03 -3.16
CA ASN A 130 6.83 9.71 -4.38
C ASN A 130 8.30 9.47 -4.04
N SER A 131 8.87 8.41 -4.62
CA SER A 131 10.29 8.16 -4.49
C SER A 131 11.09 9.23 -5.25
N GLU A 132 11.98 9.91 -4.57
CA GLU A 132 12.88 10.90 -5.21
C GLU A 132 13.82 10.22 -6.21
N LYS A 133 14.27 9.00 -5.89
CA LYS A 133 15.23 8.25 -6.69
C LYS A 133 14.58 7.62 -7.92
N ASP A 134 13.45 6.94 -7.75
CA ASP A 134 12.82 6.12 -8.79
C ASP A 134 11.60 6.80 -9.43
N LYS A 135 11.19 7.96 -8.93
CA LYS A 135 10.02 8.75 -9.35
C LYS A 135 8.68 8.02 -9.25
N GLY A 136 8.67 6.78 -8.78
CA GLY A 136 7.46 5.98 -8.61
C GLY A 136 6.73 6.30 -7.31
N ALA A 137 5.55 5.72 -7.15
CA ALA A 137 4.74 5.86 -5.96
C ALA A 137 5.15 4.90 -4.86
N GLU A 138 5.07 5.35 -3.61
CA GLU A 138 5.26 4.52 -2.43
C GLU A 138 4.09 4.68 -1.48
N VAL A 139 3.52 3.56 -1.05
CA VAL A 139 2.55 3.49 0.04
C VAL A 139 3.22 2.82 1.22
N LYS A 140 3.25 3.50 2.36
CA LYS A 140 3.83 2.96 3.60
C LYS A 140 2.72 2.74 4.61
N VAL A 141 2.60 1.51 5.10
CA VAL A 141 1.63 1.11 6.12
C VAL A 141 2.40 0.63 7.34
N LYS A 142 2.19 1.24 8.48
CA LYS A 142 2.94 0.95 9.69
C LYS A 142 2.04 0.72 10.89
N TRP A 143 2.34 -0.31 11.65
CA TRP A 143 1.71 -0.61 12.93
C TRP A 143 2.75 -0.63 14.04
N SER A 144 2.36 -0.19 15.24
CA SER A 144 3.07 -0.66 16.43
C SER A 144 2.72 -2.14 16.63
N ASN A 145 3.66 -2.95 17.06
CA ASN A 145 3.38 -4.37 17.31
C ASN A 145 2.38 -4.57 18.45
N LYS A 146 2.36 -3.64 19.40
CA LYS A 146 1.37 -3.61 20.48
C LYS A 146 -0.06 -3.47 19.94
N ASP A 147 -0.27 -2.60 18.97
CA ASP A 147 -1.58 -2.40 18.36
C ASP A 147 -1.93 -3.52 17.37
N LEU A 148 -0.96 -3.99 16.60
CA LEU A 148 -1.15 -5.10 15.68
C LEU A 148 -1.58 -6.38 16.39
N ALA A 149 -1.09 -6.60 17.61
CA ALA A 149 -1.48 -7.74 18.44
C ALA A 149 -2.93 -7.69 18.94
N LYS A 150 -3.61 -6.56 18.83
CA LYS A 150 -5.04 -6.42 19.20
C LYS A 150 -5.99 -6.94 18.12
N ILE A 151 -5.49 -7.22 16.95
CA ILE A 151 -6.29 -7.66 15.79
C ILE A 151 -6.72 -9.12 15.94
#